data_e5f8ed66e78a4b33bfac5f0bc0a1a8bd
#
_entry.id   e5f8ed66e78a4b33bfac5f0bc0a1a8bd
#
_cell.length_a   1.000
_cell.length_b   1.000
_cell.length_c   1.000
_cell.angle_alpha   90.00
_cell.angle_beta   90.00
_cell.angle_gamma   90.00
#
_symmetry.space_group_name_H-M   'P 1'
#
loop_
_entity.id
_entity.type
_entity.pdbx_description
1 polymer ?
#
loop_
_entity_poly.entity_id
_entity_poly.type
_entity_poly.pdbx_seq_one_letter_code
_entity_poly.pdbx_strand_id
1 'polypeptide(L)'
;HEGRQGALDRLTMRQGEVLQLVVLPNNNHGADTTRVEWAIERQGDTTARWSVADLVDQLTRGGPAIVQDDATWCFLDVTDGPAFLREKKLNVGGQSSLSAWASGDTPSVTVNSSADPVSVWTTLPGKAFFMHPGPQRDVAVAWVCPRDGVYQVRGTVADGHPTGLDGVTFRFEHCSSPEYGQGLVALGQRATRAVQPRPEMPALPVAYAVAEGMPQNARLHERGDPEQLGKEIPRRWLTIFGAEPVLPDQGSGRQAVADWVVSQPVFSRVMVNRLWQWHFGRGLVSTPNDFGSRGGAPVNRELLDWLATQFRLNDYR
;
A
#
# COMPACT_ATOMS: atom_id res chain seq x y z
N HIS A 1 31.46 14.28 -21.39
CA HIS A 1 30.83 14.71 -22.66
C HIS A 1 29.66 15.61 -22.28
N GLU A 2 29.73 16.91 -22.63
CA GLU A 2 28.60 17.80 -22.55
C GLU A 2 27.45 17.23 -23.40
N GLY A 3 26.34 16.92 -22.76
CA GLY A 3 25.14 16.47 -23.48
C GLY A 3 24.67 17.58 -24.42
N ARG A 4 24.26 17.19 -25.62
CA ARG A 4 23.69 18.16 -26.56
C ARG A 4 22.46 18.80 -25.94
N GLN A 5 22.40 20.13 -25.92
CA GLN A 5 21.15 20.85 -25.69
C GLN A 5 20.18 20.44 -26.82
N GLY A 6 19.10 19.77 -26.46
CA GLY A 6 18.05 19.38 -27.39
C GLY A 6 16.73 20.02 -26.97
N ALA A 7 16.00 20.56 -27.91
CA ALA A 7 14.63 20.98 -27.72
C ALA A 7 13.73 20.05 -28.53
N LEU A 8 12.72 19.46 -27.89
CA LEU A 8 11.60 18.83 -28.57
C LEU A 8 10.53 19.93 -28.76
N ASP A 9 10.59 20.62 -29.87
CA ASP A 9 9.85 21.87 -30.07
C ASP A 9 8.34 21.67 -30.25
N ARG A 10 7.89 20.45 -30.58
CA ARG A 10 6.48 20.21 -30.84
C ARG A 10 6.11 18.75 -30.64
N LEU A 11 5.63 18.44 -29.44
CA LEU A 11 5.16 17.12 -29.08
C LEU A 11 3.65 17.17 -28.80
N THR A 12 2.85 16.52 -29.62
CA THR A 12 1.40 16.39 -29.36
C THR A 12 1.20 15.26 -28.38
N MET A 13 0.55 15.56 -27.24
CA MET A 13 0.27 14.58 -26.19
C MET A 13 -1.18 14.68 -25.74
N ARG A 14 -1.72 13.54 -25.32
CA ARG A 14 -3.04 13.40 -24.70
C ARG A 14 -2.91 13.29 -23.19
N GLN A 15 -3.97 13.64 -22.51
CA GLN A 15 -4.06 13.45 -21.06
C GLN A 15 -3.77 11.99 -20.69
N GLY A 16 -2.91 11.79 -19.71
CA GLY A 16 -2.49 10.46 -19.25
C GLY A 16 -1.31 9.85 -20.03
N GLU A 17 -0.92 10.37 -21.19
CA GLU A 17 0.31 9.94 -21.83
C GLU A 17 1.53 10.34 -21.00
N VAL A 18 2.63 9.61 -21.15
CA VAL A 18 3.81 9.78 -20.32
C VAL A 18 5.02 10.17 -21.18
N LEU A 19 5.72 11.19 -20.74
CA LEU A 19 7.07 11.49 -21.22
C LEU A 19 8.05 11.16 -20.10
N GLN A 20 9.08 10.35 -20.40
CA GLN A 20 10.08 10.01 -19.40
C GLN A 20 11.50 10.21 -19.91
N LEU A 21 12.36 10.70 -19.03
CA LEU A 21 13.81 10.71 -19.21
C LEU A 21 14.36 9.49 -18.49
N VAL A 22 15.03 8.63 -19.23
CA VAL A 22 15.71 7.45 -18.71
C VAL A 22 17.21 7.68 -18.76
N VAL A 23 17.90 7.42 -17.67
CA VAL A 23 19.37 7.42 -17.56
C VAL A 23 19.84 6.00 -17.31
N LEU A 24 20.76 5.55 -18.13
CA LEU A 24 21.30 4.20 -18.14
C LEU A 24 22.79 4.26 -17.78
N PRO A 25 23.29 3.27 -17.01
CA PRO A 25 24.72 3.15 -16.78
C PRO A 25 25.44 2.72 -18.07
N ASN A 26 26.68 3.13 -18.19
CA ASN A 26 27.59 2.51 -19.14
C ASN A 26 28.28 1.30 -18.48
N ASN A 27 29.61 1.17 -18.55
CA ASN A 27 30.30 0.03 -17.95
C ASN A 27 30.58 0.21 -16.46
N ASN A 28 30.75 1.45 -16.00
CA ASN A 28 31.04 1.79 -14.61
C ASN A 28 30.04 2.80 -14.06
N HIS A 29 29.18 2.35 -13.15
CA HIS A 29 28.14 3.19 -12.54
C HIS A 29 28.64 4.11 -11.41
N GLY A 30 29.86 3.91 -10.93
CA GLY A 30 30.38 4.57 -9.71
C GLY A 30 30.55 6.09 -9.82
N ALA A 31 30.56 6.64 -11.04
CA ALA A 31 30.71 8.05 -11.34
C ALA A 31 29.54 8.63 -12.17
N ASP A 32 28.38 7.99 -12.16
CA ASP A 32 27.27 8.28 -13.07
C ASP A 32 26.24 9.27 -12.49
N THR A 33 26.64 10.09 -11.52
CA THR A 33 25.77 11.17 -11.04
C THR A 33 25.50 12.14 -12.17
N THR A 34 24.27 12.19 -12.62
CA THR A 34 23.84 12.96 -13.78
C THR A 34 22.98 14.14 -13.33
N ARG A 35 23.43 15.37 -13.59
CA ARG A 35 22.62 16.56 -13.40
C ARG A 35 21.58 16.66 -14.49
N VAL A 36 20.34 16.89 -14.10
CA VAL A 36 19.21 17.02 -15.00
C VAL A 36 18.52 18.37 -14.82
N GLU A 37 18.40 19.09 -15.89
CA GLU A 37 17.52 20.24 -16.03
C GLU A 37 16.50 19.87 -17.11
N TRP A 38 15.24 19.82 -16.74
CA TRP A 38 14.17 19.41 -17.63
C TRP A 38 12.93 20.25 -17.35
N ALA A 39 12.41 20.89 -18.39
CA ALA A 39 11.22 21.71 -18.35
C ALA A 39 10.29 21.34 -19.54
N ILE A 40 9.02 21.33 -19.26
CA ILE A 40 7.95 21.06 -20.22
C ILE A 40 7.02 22.27 -20.20
N GLU A 41 6.72 22.81 -21.36
CA GLU A 41 5.85 23.97 -21.54
C GLU A 41 4.74 23.65 -22.52
N ARG A 42 3.50 24.05 -22.20
CA ARG A 42 2.37 23.87 -23.13
C ARG A 42 2.30 25.06 -24.09
N GLN A 43 2.25 24.77 -25.37
CA GLN A 43 2.11 25.83 -26.38
C GLN A 43 0.76 26.54 -26.25
N GLY A 44 0.78 27.86 -26.30
CA GLY A 44 -0.43 28.68 -26.18
C GLY A 44 -0.89 28.96 -24.73
N ASP A 45 -0.16 28.48 -23.73
CA ASP A 45 -0.44 28.74 -22.31
C ASP A 45 0.87 29.00 -21.57
N THR A 46 1.20 30.26 -21.38
CA THR A 46 2.47 30.69 -20.77
C THR A 46 2.55 30.38 -19.27
N THR A 47 1.44 29.99 -18.64
CA THR A 47 1.40 29.62 -17.22
C THR A 47 1.58 28.11 -17.03
N ALA A 48 1.38 27.30 -18.06
CA ALA A 48 1.48 25.85 -18.01
C ALA A 48 2.94 25.41 -18.27
N ARG A 49 3.73 25.39 -17.20
CA ARG A 49 5.13 24.98 -17.19
C ARG A 49 5.43 24.08 -16.01
N TRP A 50 6.07 22.97 -16.26
CA TRP A 50 6.49 21.98 -15.28
C TRP A 50 7.99 21.76 -15.40
N SER A 51 8.70 21.69 -14.29
CA SER A 51 10.16 21.54 -14.28
C SER A 51 10.65 20.69 -13.12
N VAL A 52 11.67 19.88 -13.36
CA VAL A 52 12.35 19.13 -12.31
C VAL A 52 13.03 20.06 -11.29
N ALA A 53 13.38 21.28 -11.67
CA ALA A 53 13.93 22.27 -10.75
C ALA A 53 12.94 22.65 -9.64
N ASP A 54 11.64 22.70 -9.96
CA ASP A 54 10.58 23.02 -9.01
C ASP A 54 10.29 21.86 -8.05
N LEU A 55 10.77 20.66 -8.36
CA LEU A 55 10.64 19.47 -7.52
C LEU A 55 11.67 19.40 -6.40
N VAL A 56 12.75 20.18 -6.48
CA VAL A 56 13.89 20.11 -5.55
C VAL A 56 13.45 20.26 -4.09
N ASP A 57 12.61 21.25 -3.78
CA ASP A 57 12.11 21.47 -2.43
C ASP A 57 10.97 20.50 -2.05
N GLN A 58 10.22 20.02 -3.03
CA GLN A 58 9.12 19.08 -2.83
C GLN A 58 9.61 17.66 -2.56
N LEU A 59 10.72 17.23 -3.19
CA LEU A 59 11.29 15.91 -3.02
C LEU A 59 11.75 15.65 -1.58
N THR A 60 12.19 16.70 -0.87
CA THR A 60 12.58 16.59 0.53
C THR A 60 11.42 16.19 1.44
N ARG A 61 10.18 16.49 1.07
CA ARG A 61 8.95 16.25 1.86
C ARG A 61 8.02 15.21 1.25
N GLY A 62 8.03 15.09 -0.08
CA GLY A 62 7.10 14.28 -0.86
C GLY A 62 7.42 12.78 -0.87
N GLY A 63 6.58 12.05 -1.60
CA GLY A 63 6.73 10.64 -1.96
C GLY A 63 7.53 10.44 -3.24
N PRO A 64 7.62 9.20 -3.75
CA PRO A 64 8.27 8.89 -5.03
C PRO A 64 7.43 9.32 -6.24
N ALA A 65 6.25 9.87 -5.99
CA ALA A 65 5.43 10.59 -6.95
C ALA A 65 5.05 11.96 -6.37
N ILE A 66 5.24 13.00 -7.15
CA ILE A 66 4.98 14.38 -6.76
C ILE A 66 3.99 15.00 -7.74
N VAL A 67 2.95 15.65 -7.22
CA VAL A 67 2.03 16.45 -8.02
C VAL A 67 2.54 17.88 -8.05
N GLN A 68 2.80 18.38 -9.24
CA GLN A 68 3.14 19.78 -9.51
C GLN A 68 2.00 20.37 -10.33
N ASP A 69 1.25 21.28 -9.73
CA ASP A 69 0.00 21.82 -10.29
C ASP A 69 -0.99 20.70 -10.64
N ASP A 70 -1.17 20.40 -11.91
CA ASP A 70 -2.07 19.35 -12.40
C ASP A 70 -1.33 18.14 -12.99
N ALA A 71 0.00 18.17 -13.09
CA ALA A 71 0.82 17.07 -13.59
C ALA A 71 1.41 16.22 -12.46
N THR A 72 1.71 14.96 -12.75
CA THR A 72 2.37 14.06 -11.80
C THR A 72 3.75 13.68 -12.33
N TRP A 73 4.75 13.85 -11.46
CA TRP A 73 6.11 13.35 -11.67
C TRP A 73 6.32 12.06 -10.88
N CYS A 74 6.93 11.08 -11.52
CA CYS A 74 7.18 9.76 -10.93
C CYS A 74 8.67 9.43 -11.02
N PHE A 75 9.25 8.92 -9.92
CA PHE A 75 10.64 8.51 -9.83
C PHE A 75 10.70 6.99 -9.86
N LEU A 76 11.31 6.45 -10.90
CA LEU A 76 11.18 5.04 -11.26
C LEU A 76 12.54 4.37 -11.44
N ASP A 77 12.58 3.10 -11.10
CA ASP A 77 13.48 2.11 -11.64
C ASP A 77 12.76 1.43 -12.81
N VAL A 78 13.36 1.43 -13.98
CA VAL A 78 12.72 0.92 -15.20
C VAL A 78 13.46 -0.26 -15.82
N THR A 79 14.33 -0.90 -15.07
CA THR A 79 15.18 -2.01 -15.52
C THR A 79 14.37 -3.21 -15.99
N ASP A 80 13.49 -3.73 -15.13
CA ASP A 80 12.64 -4.90 -15.39
C ASP A 80 11.15 -4.50 -15.55
N GLY A 81 10.92 -3.27 -15.95
CA GLY A 81 9.61 -2.64 -16.01
C GLY A 81 9.45 -1.55 -14.94
N PRO A 82 8.42 -0.71 -15.04
CA PRO A 82 8.30 0.48 -14.20
C PRO A 82 7.99 0.11 -12.74
N ALA A 83 8.92 0.42 -11.84
CA ALA A 83 8.77 0.30 -10.39
C ALA A 83 9.14 1.62 -9.71
N PHE A 84 8.36 2.07 -8.73
CA PHE A 84 8.72 3.26 -7.96
C PHE A 84 9.97 3.02 -7.12
N LEU A 85 10.83 4.06 -7.02
CA LEU A 85 11.90 4.08 -6.04
C LEU A 85 11.30 3.98 -4.63
N ARG A 86 11.86 3.09 -3.79
CA ARG A 86 11.17 2.59 -2.59
C ARG A 86 11.57 3.29 -1.31
N GLU A 87 12.80 3.81 -1.26
CA GLU A 87 13.42 4.31 -0.03
C GLU A 87 13.65 5.79 -0.12
N LYS A 88 13.18 6.52 0.88
CA LYS A 88 13.51 7.92 1.06
C LYS A 88 14.74 8.03 1.94
N LYS A 89 15.76 8.69 1.43
CA LYS A 89 17.02 8.96 2.16
C LYS A 89 17.12 10.46 2.46
N LEU A 90 17.30 10.78 3.71
CA LEU A 90 17.59 12.15 4.17
C LEU A 90 19.04 12.24 4.63
N ASN A 91 19.61 13.43 4.60
CA ASN A 91 21.00 13.69 5.01
C ASN A 91 22.00 12.81 4.24
N VAL A 92 21.81 12.68 2.93
CA VAL A 92 22.68 11.88 2.07
C VAL A 92 24.12 12.37 2.15
N GLY A 93 25.07 11.46 2.37
CA GLY A 93 26.46 11.81 2.58
C GLY A 93 26.73 12.72 3.79
N GLY A 94 25.85 12.70 4.80
CA GLY A 94 25.95 13.55 5.99
C GLY A 94 25.50 15.00 5.77
N GLN A 95 24.94 15.34 4.62
CA GLN A 95 24.52 16.68 4.25
C GLN A 95 23.01 16.86 4.40
N SER A 96 22.57 17.76 5.27
CA SER A 96 21.14 17.98 5.54
C SER A 96 20.33 18.52 4.36
N SER A 97 21.00 19.16 3.41
CA SER A 97 20.39 19.66 2.18
C SER A 97 20.21 18.60 1.09
N LEU A 98 20.83 17.42 1.24
CA LEU A 98 20.72 16.34 0.29
C LEU A 98 19.63 15.36 0.70
N SER A 99 18.70 15.12 -0.20
CA SER A 99 17.64 14.12 -0.07
C SER A 99 17.52 13.30 -1.34
N ALA A 100 17.17 12.03 -1.20
CA ALA A 100 17.02 11.13 -2.33
C ALA A 100 15.81 10.21 -2.19
N TRP A 101 15.33 9.73 -3.35
CA TRP A 101 14.56 8.50 -3.50
C TRP A 101 15.42 7.48 -4.19
N ALA A 102 15.48 6.25 -3.67
CA ALA A 102 16.37 5.20 -4.17
C ALA A 102 15.71 3.81 -4.08
N SER A 103 16.31 2.85 -4.78
CA SER A 103 16.06 1.42 -4.57
C SER A 103 17.39 0.76 -4.16
N GLY A 104 17.59 0.63 -2.86
CA GLY A 104 18.90 0.36 -2.29
C GLY A 104 19.78 1.61 -2.31
N ASP A 105 21.05 1.49 -2.68
CA ASP A 105 21.90 2.68 -2.86
C ASP A 105 21.66 3.36 -4.20
N THR A 106 21.47 2.58 -5.23
CA THR A 106 21.12 2.99 -6.60
C THR A 106 20.18 1.95 -7.22
N PRO A 107 19.36 2.30 -8.20
CA PRO A 107 19.21 3.61 -8.83
C PRO A 107 18.58 4.64 -7.88
N SER A 108 18.86 5.91 -8.12
CA SER A 108 18.37 6.98 -7.28
C SER A 108 18.09 8.28 -8.02
N VAL A 109 17.22 9.09 -7.42
CA VAL A 109 17.00 10.50 -7.74
C VAL A 109 17.37 11.29 -6.51
N THR A 110 18.26 12.26 -6.65
CA THR A 110 18.82 13.06 -5.54
C THR A 110 18.64 14.53 -5.82
N VAL A 111 18.42 15.33 -4.77
CA VAL A 111 18.36 16.78 -4.87
C VAL A 111 19.27 17.44 -3.85
N ASN A 112 19.85 18.59 -4.24
CA ASN A 112 20.42 19.55 -3.29
C ASN A 112 19.45 20.72 -3.11
N SER A 113 18.82 20.80 -1.96
CA SER A 113 17.84 21.82 -1.64
C SER A 113 18.45 23.15 -1.13
N SER A 114 19.76 23.19 -0.83
CA SER A 114 20.44 24.44 -0.47
C SER A 114 20.64 25.34 -1.68
N ALA A 115 20.93 26.61 -1.44
CA ALA A 115 21.36 27.52 -2.50
C ALA A 115 22.84 27.29 -2.89
N ASP A 116 23.63 26.74 -1.98
CA ASP A 116 25.06 26.56 -2.14
C ASP A 116 25.42 25.15 -2.66
N PRO A 117 26.53 25.02 -3.38
CA PRO A 117 27.07 23.72 -3.75
C PRO A 117 27.48 22.90 -2.51
N VAL A 118 27.33 21.59 -2.61
CA VAL A 118 27.71 20.63 -1.56
C VAL A 118 28.67 19.61 -2.13
N SER A 119 29.81 19.39 -1.45
CA SER A 119 30.80 18.38 -1.82
C SER A 119 30.62 17.12 -0.98
N VAL A 120 30.36 16.00 -1.66
CA VAL A 120 30.26 14.65 -1.08
C VAL A 120 31.16 13.71 -1.90
N TRP A 121 30.60 12.87 -2.78
CA TRP A 121 31.37 12.09 -3.75
C TRP A 121 31.77 12.92 -5.00
N THR A 122 31.06 13.99 -5.26
CA THR A 122 31.35 15.04 -6.24
C THR A 122 30.81 16.36 -5.74
N THR A 123 31.02 17.46 -6.46
CA THR A 123 30.41 18.76 -6.12
C THR A 123 29.03 18.85 -6.76
N LEU A 124 28.01 18.84 -5.93
CA LEU A 124 26.61 18.96 -6.34
C LEU A 124 26.16 20.42 -6.23
N PRO A 125 25.90 21.13 -7.33
CA PRO A 125 25.39 22.47 -7.34
C PRO A 125 24.14 22.65 -6.48
N GLY A 126 23.95 23.88 -5.95
CA GLY A 126 22.75 24.23 -5.20
C GLY A 126 21.48 24.23 -6.07
N LYS A 127 20.33 23.99 -5.48
CA LYS A 127 19.02 23.93 -6.17
C LYS A 127 19.04 23.08 -7.43
N ALA A 128 19.67 21.92 -7.35
CA ALA A 128 19.86 21.04 -8.48
C ALA A 128 19.26 19.65 -8.26
N PHE A 129 18.89 19.03 -9.36
CA PHE A 129 18.27 17.72 -9.45
C PHE A 129 19.22 16.76 -10.17
N PHE A 130 19.36 15.57 -9.61
CA PHE A 130 20.30 14.56 -10.09
C PHE A 130 19.61 13.21 -10.22
N MET A 131 20.06 12.44 -11.21
CA MET A 131 19.74 11.03 -11.40
C MET A 131 21.02 10.21 -11.33
N HIS A 132 20.93 9.02 -10.74
CA HIS A 132 22.05 8.10 -10.67
C HIS A 132 21.54 6.68 -10.97
N PRO A 133 21.93 6.08 -12.10
CA PRO A 133 21.58 4.69 -12.41
C PRO A 133 22.31 3.74 -11.47
N GLY A 134 21.85 2.49 -11.40
CA GLY A 134 22.55 1.43 -10.68
C GLY A 134 23.44 0.60 -11.58
N PRO A 135 24.25 -0.33 -11.01
CA PRO A 135 24.93 -1.33 -11.80
C PRO A 135 23.88 -2.16 -12.56
N GLN A 136 23.83 -2.04 -13.86
CA GLN A 136 22.82 -2.70 -14.72
C GLN A 136 21.37 -2.33 -14.37
N ARG A 137 21.14 -1.14 -13.79
CA ARG A 137 19.80 -0.66 -13.42
C ARG A 137 19.57 0.75 -13.94
N ASP A 138 18.45 0.93 -14.63
CA ASP A 138 18.06 2.17 -15.25
C ASP A 138 17.21 3.01 -14.28
N VAL A 139 17.44 4.30 -14.24
CA VAL A 139 16.61 5.25 -13.48
C VAL A 139 15.82 6.12 -14.43
N ALA A 140 14.56 6.36 -14.10
CA ALA A 140 13.71 7.26 -14.89
C ALA A 140 13.01 8.30 -14.02
N VAL A 141 12.83 9.48 -14.62
CA VAL A 141 11.88 10.48 -14.17
C VAL A 141 10.82 10.59 -15.24
N ALA A 142 9.56 10.29 -14.86
CA ALA A 142 8.43 10.28 -15.77
C ALA A 142 7.47 11.44 -15.40
N TRP A 143 7.03 12.15 -16.43
CA TRP A 143 6.01 13.18 -16.33
C TRP A 143 4.72 12.67 -17.00
N VAL A 144 3.62 12.68 -16.24
CA VAL A 144 2.31 12.28 -16.74
C VAL A 144 1.58 13.52 -17.23
N CYS A 145 1.22 13.52 -18.51
CA CYS A 145 0.56 14.63 -19.20
C CYS A 145 -0.80 14.95 -18.55
N PRO A 146 -1.01 16.17 -18.05
CA PRO A 146 -2.22 16.51 -17.31
C PRO A 146 -3.44 16.76 -18.22
N ARG A 147 -3.24 17.17 -19.46
CA ARG A 147 -4.31 17.51 -20.42
C ARG A 147 -3.82 17.47 -21.86
N ASP A 148 -4.73 17.31 -22.80
CA ASP A 148 -4.40 17.31 -24.22
C ASP A 148 -3.76 18.62 -24.65
N GLY A 149 -2.75 18.53 -25.52
CA GLY A 149 -2.08 19.72 -26.02
C GLY A 149 -0.83 19.46 -26.85
N VAL A 150 -0.22 20.55 -27.27
CA VAL A 150 1.10 20.55 -27.88
C VAL A 150 2.09 21.08 -26.87
N TYR A 151 3.14 20.35 -26.63
CA TYR A 151 4.14 20.63 -25.62
C TYR A 151 5.50 20.86 -26.24
N GLN A 152 6.28 21.72 -25.63
CA GLN A 152 7.67 21.92 -25.91
C GLN A 152 8.49 21.41 -24.74
N VAL A 153 9.52 20.64 -25.01
CA VAL A 153 10.41 20.06 -24.00
C VAL A 153 11.81 20.65 -24.18
N ARG A 154 12.36 21.15 -23.10
CA ARG A 154 13.71 21.72 -23.03
C ARG A 154 14.45 21.15 -21.85
N GLY A 155 15.75 20.93 -21.98
CA GLY A 155 16.54 20.46 -20.85
C GLY A 155 18.01 20.27 -21.19
N THR A 156 18.75 20.01 -20.15
CA THR A 156 20.17 19.67 -20.19
C THR A 156 20.38 18.43 -19.35
N VAL A 157 21.10 17.46 -19.88
CA VAL A 157 21.61 16.30 -19.16
C VAL A 157 23.11 16.42 -19.15
N ALA A 158 23.72 16.58 -17.99
CA ALA A 158 25.14 16.82 -17.82
C ALA A 158 25.73 15.85 -16.80
N ASP A 159 26.96 15.42 -17.04
CA ASP A 159 27.75 14.64 -16.11
C ASP A 159 28.02 15.48 -14.84
N GLY A 160 27.73 14.90 -13.68
CA GLY A 160 28.04 15.50 -12.36
C GLY A 160 29.45 15.18 -11.87
N HIS A 161 30.20 14.33 -12.58
CA HIS A 161 31.58 14.00 -12.30
C HIS A 161 32.50 14.49 -13.43
N PRO A 162 33.12 15.66 -13.33
CA PRO A 162 33.95 16.22 -14.42
C PRO A 162 35.17 15.35 -14.79
N THR A 163 35.52 14.39 -13.94
CA THR A 163 36.60 13.42 -14.14
C THR A 163 36.09 11.99 -14.22
N GLY A 164 34.79 11.80 -14.45
CA GLY A 164 34.15 10.49 -14.58
C GLY A 164 34.63 9.70 -15.77
N LEU A 165 34.59 8.35 -15.67
CA LEU A 165 35.34 7.46 -16.56
C LEU A 165 34.63 7.19 -17.91
N ASP A 166 33.33 7.00 -17.95
CA ASP A 166 32.61 6.60 -19.16
C ASP A 166 31.22 7.26 -19.36
N GLY A 167 30.78 8.06 -18.36
CA GLY A 167 29.54 8.82 -18.40
C GLY A 167 28.29 7.94 -18.46
N VAL A 168 27.17 8.53 -18.83
CA VAL A 168 25.88 7.84 -18.92
C VAL A 168 25.31 7.92 -20.32
N THR A 169 24.45 6.97 -20.65
CA THR A 169 23.55 7.07 -21.79
C THR A 169 22.19 7.54 -21.30
N PHE A 170 21.54 8.41 -22.05
CA PHE A 170 20.17 8.83 -21.72
C PHE A 170 19.28 8.80 -22.97
N ARG A 171 17.98 8.63 -22.74
CA ARG A 171 16.97 8.69 -23.78
C ARG A 171 15.67 9.30 -23.24
N PHE A 172 14.97 10.01 -24.12
CA PHE A 172 13.59 10.41 -23.88
C PHE A 172 12.67 9.38 -24.53
N GLU A 173 11.63 8.98 -23.78
CA GLU A 173 10.62 8.04 -24.26
C GLU A 173 9.23 8.67 -24.11
N HIS A 174 8.44 8.57 -25.17
CA HIS A 174 7.03 8.94 -25.17
C HIS A 174 6.17 7.68 -25.17
N CYS A 175 5.45 7.46 -24.08
CA CYS A 175 4.49 6.37 -23.94
C CYS A 175 3.10 6.91 -24.25
N SER A 176 2.56 6.53 -25.41
CA SER A 176 1.27 7.00 -25.93
C SER A 176 0.05 6.26 -25.34
N SER A 177 0.21 5.49 -24.26
CA SER A 177 -0.90 4.83 -23.55
C SER A 177 -1.32 5.68 -22.35
N PRO A 178 -2.51 6.29 -22.36
CA PRO A 178 -3.06 7.00 -21.20
C PRO A 178 -3.27 6.10 -19.98
N GLU A 179 -3.57 4.81 -20.20
CA GLU A 179 -3.76 3.82 -19.15
C GLU A 179 -2.47 3.60 -18.34
N TYR A 180 -1.32 3.65 -19.02
CA TYR A 180 -0.03 3.56 -18.37
C TYR A 180 0.20 4.72 -17.39
N GLY A 181 -0.03 5.95 -17.82
CA GLY A 181 0.11 7.12 -16.96
C GLY A 181 -0.91 7.14 -15.80
N GLN A 182 -2.16 6.77 -16.08
CA GLN A 182 -3.17 6.62 -15.01
C GLN A 182 -2.74 5.57 -13.97
N GLY A 183 -2.15 4.45 -14.43
CA GLY A 183 -1.57 3.43 -13.57
C GLY A 183 -0.43 3.99 -12.70
N LEU A 184 0.49 4.77 -13.29
CA LEU A 184 1.57 5.43 -12.55
C LEU A 184 1.03 6.40 -11.50
N VAL A 185 0.04 7.23 -11.82
CA VAL A 185 -0.57 8.16 -10.87
C VAL A 185 -1.19 7.40 -9.69
N ALA A 186 -1.98 6.36 -9.97
CA ALA A 186 -2.64 5.57 -8.93
C ALA A 186 -1.64 4.84 -8.02
N LEU A 187 -0.61 4.21 -8.60
CA LEU A 187 0.44 3.54 -7.85
C LEU A 187 1.30 4.52 -7.05
N GLY A 188 1.64 5.67 -7.64
CA GLY A 188 2.40 6.73 -7.00
C GLY A 188 1.69 7.32 -5.78
N GLN A 189 0.38 7.55 -5.87
CA GLN A 189 -0.43 7.97 -4.73
C GLN A 189 -0.41 6.94 -3.59
N ARG A 190 -0.49 5.63 -3.92
CA ARG A 190 -0.39 4.56 -2.92
C ARG A 190 1.01 4.52 -2.28
N ALA A 191 2.07 4.61 -3.07
CA ALA A 191 3.44 4.63 -2.59
C ALA A 191 3.71 5.85 -1.68
N THR A 192 3.24 7.02 -2.08
CA THR A 192 3.36 8.25 -1.29
C THR A 192 2.61 8.14 0.06
N ARG A 193 1.41 7.56 0.08
CA ARG A 193 0.66 7.32 1.32
C ARG A 193 1.37 6.32 2.25
N ALA A 194 2.03 5.32 1.69
CA ALA A 194 2.75 4.30 2.47
C ALA A 194 3.98 4.86 3.20
N VAL A 195 4.57 5.95 2.70
CA VAL A 195 5.76 6.60 3.28
C VAL A 195 5.39 7.73 4.25
N GLN A 196 4.17 8.25 4.19
CA GLN A 196 3.73 9.21 5.21
C GLN A 196 3.74 8.54 6.59
N PRO A 197 4.31 9.21 7.62
CA PRO A 197 4.21 8.70 8.97
C PRO A 197 2.72 8.45 9.26
N ARG A 198 2.40 7.22 9.64
CA ARG A 198 1.05 6.94 10.14
C ARG A 198 0.79 7.93 11.28
N PRO A 199 -0.36 8.63 11.29
CA PRO A 199 -0.72 9.40 12.46
C PRO A 199 -0.56 8.49 13.66
N GLU A 200 0.09 8.95 14.72
CA GLU A 200 0.17 8.21 15.97
C GLU A 200 -1.26 7.79 16.32
N MET A 201 -1.50 6.48 16.28
CA MET A 201 -2.78 5.99 16.74
C MET A 201 -2.88 6.39 18.21
N PRO A 202 -3.96 7.07 18.62
CA PRO A 202 -4.17 7.30 20.03
C PRO A 202 -4.08 5.97 20.75
N ALA A 203 -3.45 5.95 21.92
CA ALA A 203 -3.33 4.76 22.74
C ALA A 203 -4.74 4.15 22.89
N LEU A 204 -4.99 3.07 22.17
CA LEU A 204 -6.27 2.39 22.28
C LEU A 204 -6.37 1.82 23.70
N PRO A 205 -7.50 1.96 24.38
CA PRO A 205 -7.68 1.32 25.66
C PRO A 205 -7.41 -0.17 25.53
N VAL A 206 -6.53 -0.68 26.36
CA VAL A 206 -6.15 -2.10 26.37
C VAL A 206 -7.38 -2.91 26.78
N ALA A 207 -7.84 -3.81 25.94
CA ALA A 207 -8.86 -4.78 26.29
C ALA A 207 -8.19 -6.11 26.64
N TYR A 208 -8.71 -6.76 27.67
CA TYR A 208 -8.33 -8.14 27.97
C TYR A 208 -8.76 -9.04 26.81
N ALA A 209 -7.86 -9.87 26.33
CA ALA A 209 -8.12 -10.85 25.29
C ALA A 209 -7.64 -12.23 25.73
N VAL A 210 -8.21 -13.26 25.12
CA VAL A 210 -7.82 -14.64 25.35
C VAL A 210 -6.82 -15.05 24.28
N ALA A 211 -5.62 -15.45 24.69
CA ALA A 211 -4.63 -16.06 23.82
C ALA A 211 -4.68 -17.60 23.89
N GLU A 212 -4.18 -18.28 22.88
CA GLU A 212 -4.01 -19.71 22.92
C GLU A 212 -2.91 -20.08 23.94
N GLY A 213 -3.25 -21.03 24.83
CA GLY A 213 -2.29 -21.66 25.73
C GLY A 213 -1.95 -23.08 25.28
N MET A 214 -1.44 -23.89 26.19
CA MET A 214 -1.29 -25.33 25.95
C MET A 214 -2.64 -26.04 26.19
N PRO A 215 -3.29 -26.55 25.14
CA PRO A 215 -4.58 -27.18 25.27
C PRO A 215 -4.46 -28.53 25.98
N GLN A 216 -5.31 -28.76 26.96
CA GLN A 216 -5.36 -30.01 27.69
C GLN A 216 -6.80 -30.56 27.71
N ASN A 217 -6.94 -31.87 27.75
CA ASN A 217 -8.23 -32.49 28.00
C ASN A 217 -8.62 -32.33 29.47
N ALA A 218 -9.89 -32.16 29.74
CA ALA A 218 -10.40 -32.11 31.13
C ALA A 218 -10.64 -33.52 31.66
N ARG A 219 -10.57 -33.67 32.98
CA ARG A 219 -11.00 -34.88 33.67
C ARG A 219 -12.42 -34.73 34.17
N LEU A 220 -13.16 -35.80 34.17
CA LEU A 220 -14.52 -35.81 34.70
C LEU A 220 -14.48 -35.54 36.21
N HIS A 221 -15.25 -34.57 36.66
CA HIS A 221 -15.46 -34.35 38.09
C HIS A 221 -16.57 -35.28 38.56
N GLU A 222 -16.24 -36.30 39.39
CA GLU A 222 -17.20 -37.23 39.86
C GLU A 222 -18.19 -36.52 40.79
N ARG A 223 -19.50 -36.65 40.49
CA ARG A 223 -20.61 -35.96 41.17
C ARG A 223 -20.41 -34.42 41.26
N GLY A 224 -19.58 -33.83 40.35
CA GLY A 224 -19.29 -32.40 40.33
C GLY A 224 -18.22 -31.97 41.35
N ASP A 225 -17.56 -32.87 42.04
CA ASP A 225 -16.51 -32.59 43.00
C ASP A 225 -15.17 -32.38 42.26
N PRO A 226 -14.55 -31.16 42.29
CA PRO A 226 -13.30 -30.89 41.62
C PRO A 226 -12.10 -31.62 42.22
N GLU A 227 -12.20 -32.15 43.42
CA GLU A 227 -11.15 -32.93 44.08
C GLU A 227 -11.22 -34.43 43.70
N GLN A 228 -12.39 -34.91 43.24
CA GLN A 228 -12.57 -36.28 42.78
C GLN A 228 -12.55 -36.37 41.26
N LEU A 229 -11.32 -36.45 40.69
CA LEU A 229 -11.08 -36.50 39.30
C LEU A 229 -11.18 -37.94 38.74
N GLY A 230 -12.18 -38.18 37.92
CA GLY A 230 -12.40 -39.41 37.21
C GLY A 230 -11.54 -39.53 35.92
N LYS A 231 -12.07 -40.21 34.93
CA LYS A 231 -11.37 -40.42 33.64
C LYS A 231 -11.17 -39.12 32.87
N GLU A 232 -10.11 -39.06 32.08
CA GLU A 232 -9.89 -37.99 31.12
C GLU A 232 -10.93 -38.03 29.99
N ILE A 233 -11.49 -36.87 29.66
CA ILE A 233 -12.47 -36.73 28.60
C ILE A 233 -11.81 -35.94 27.46
N PRO A 234 -11.72 -36.49 26.24
CA PRO A 234 -11.25 -35.75 25.09
C PRO A 234 -12.20 -34.62 24.77
N ARG A 235 -11.64 -33.50 24.26
CA ARG A 235 -12.43 -32.38 23.74
C ARG A 235 -13.25 -32.86 22.55
N ARG A 236 -14.58 -32.70 22.58
CA ARG A 236 -15.49 -33.15 21.55
C ARG A 236 -16.80 -32.38 21.59
N TRP A 237 -17.57 -32.49 20.52
CA TRP A 237 -18.92 -31.94 20.45
C TRP A 237 -19.87 -32.71 21.37
N LEU A 238 -21.04 -32.12 21.58
CA LEU A 238 -22.09 -32.77 22.35
C LEU A 238 -22.53 -34.06 21.63
N THR A 239 -22.68 -35.15 22.36
CA THR A 239 -23.03 -36.46 21.81
C THR A 239 -24.32 -36.44 20.98
N ILE A 240 -25.30 -35.60 21.37
CA ILE A 240 -26.56 -35.44 20.64
C ILE A 240 -26.37 -34.84 19.24
N PHE A 241 -25.22 -34.22 18.93
CA PHE A 241 -24.91 -33.61 17.66
C PHE A 241 -23.75 -34.33 16.93
N GLY A 242 -23.40 -35.55 17.32
CA GLY A 242 -22.43 -36.36 16.61
C GLY A 242 -21.16 -36.69 17.36
N ALA A 243 -20.83 -36.09 18.48
CA ALA A 243 -19.68 -36.43 19.34
C ALA A 243 -18.29 -36.49 18.66
N GLU A 244 -18.11 -35.82 17.53
CA GLU A 244 -16.83 -35.76 16.83
C GLU A 244 -15.75 -35.11 17.71
N PRO A 245 -14.53 -35.68 17.78
CA PRO A 245 -13.46 -35.10 18.56
C PRO A 245 -12.92 -33.79 17.93
N VAL A 246 -12.50 -32.86 18.77
CA VAL A 246 -11.71 -31.69 18.32
C VAL A 246 -10.30 -32.18 18.08
N LEU A 247 -9.82 -32.00 16.85
CA LEU A 247 -8.48 -32.46 16.44
C LEU A 247 -7.36 -31.68 17.17
N PRO A 248 -6.22 -32.31 17.47
CA PRO A 248 -5.11 -31.69 18.18
C PRO A 248 -4.55 -30.42 17.50
N ASP A 249 -4.59 -30.37 16.17
CA ASP A 249 -4.15 -29.25 15.35
C ASP A 249 -5.06 -28.02 15.40
N GLN A 250 -6.25 -28.14 15.97
CA GLN A 250 -7.21 -27.06 16.16
C GLN A 250 -6.98 -26.25 17.47
N GLY A 251 -5.79 -26.30 18.04
CA GLY A 251 -5.44 -25.57 19.26
C GLY A 251 -6.33 -25.95 20.45
N SER A 252 -6.82 -24.97 21.19
CA SER A 252 -7.74 -25.20 22.32
C SER A 252 -9.14 -25.68 21.88
N GLY A 253 -9.49 -25.52 20.62
CA GLY A 253 -10.81 -25.82 20.07
C GLY A 253 -11.82 -24.68 20.18
N ARG A 254 -11.45 -23.51 20.71
CA ARG A 254 -12.36 -22.35 20.83
C ARG A 254 -12.87 -21.89 19.47
N GLN A 255 -11.97 -21.78 18.46
CA GLN A 255 -12.35 -21.45 17.10
C GLN A 255 -13.32 -22.50 16.53
N ALA A 256 -12.98 -23.79 16.69
CA ALA A 256 -13.81 -24.87 16.22
C ALA A 256 -15.19 -24.86 16.89
N VAL A 257 -15.28 -24.51 18.18
CA VAL A 257 -16.58 -24.33 18.87
C VAL A 257 -17.35 -23.17 18.27
N ALA A 258 -16.71 -22.05 17.98
CA ALA A 258 -17.37 -20.89 17.38
C ALA A 258 -17.95 -21.24 16.01
N ASP A 259 -17.16 -21.87 15.15
CA ASP A 259 -17.56 -22.29 13.79
C ASP A 259 -18.71 -23.32 13.86
N TRP A 260 -18.60 -24.26 14.78
CA TRP A 260 -19.65 -25.24 14.99
C TRP A 260 -20.97 -24.61 15.48
N VAL A 261 -20.91 -23.67 16.44
CA VAL A 261 -22.12 -22.98 16.93
C VAL A 261 -22.80 -22.22 15.79
N VAL A 262 -22.03 -21.49 14.98
CA VAL A 262 -22.56 -20.71 13.84
C VAL A 262 -23.17 -21.63 12.79
N SER A 263 -22.61 -22.84 12.58
CA SER A 263 -23.12 -23.82 11.62
C SER A 263 -24.47 -24.44 12.02
N GLN A 264 -24.85 -24.35 13.31
CA GLN A 264 -26.08 -24.99 13.77
C GLN A 264 -27.33 -24.25 13.29
N PRO A 265 -28.35 -24.96 12.77
CA PRO A 265 -29.60 -24.31 12.31
C PRO A 265 -30.32 -23.50 13.38
N VAL A 266 -30.18 -23.87 14.65
CA VAL A 266 -30.77 -23.14 15.78
C VAL A 266 -30.14 -21.79 15.99
N PHE A 267 -28.86 -21.60 15.63
CA PHE A 267 -28.13 -20.34 15.80
C PHE A 267 -28.84 -19.17 15.08
N SER A 268 -29.10 -19.33 13.78
CA SER A 268 -29.77 -18.29 12.99
C SER A 268 -31.19 -18.00 13.49
N ARG A 269 -31.94 -19.01 13.95
CA ARG A 269 -33.26 -18.81 14.57
C ARG A 269 -33.18 -17.99 15.86
N VAL A 270 -32.21 -18.29 16.72
CA VAL A 270 -32.01 -17.54 17.98
C VAL A 270 -31.62 -16.08 17.70
N MET A 271 -30.68 -15.87 16.78
CA MET A 271 -30.22 -14.53 16.41
C MET A 271 -31.34 -13.69 15.80
N VAL A 272 -32.06 -14.24 14.84
CA VAL A 272 -33.20 -13.55 14.20
C VAL A 272 -34.29 -13.22 15.23
N ASN A 273 -34.59 -14.14 16.14
CA ASN A 273 -35.57 -13.88 17.20
C ASN A 273 -35.14 -12.75 18.12
N ARG A 274 -33.87 -12.64 18.44
CA ARG A 274 -33.32 -11.52 19.24
C ARG A 274 -33.35 -10.20 18.46
N LEU A 275 -32.99 -10.20 17.21
CA LEU A 275 -33.09 -9.01 16.32
C LEU A 275 -34.55 -8.56 16.20
N TRP A 276 -35.47 -9.50 16.00
CA TRP A 276 -36.90 -9.22 15.97
C TRP A 276 -37.38 -8.59 17.29
N GLN A 277 -36.98 -9.17 18.44
CA GLN A 277 -37.32 -8.65 19.75
C GLN A 277 -36.82 -7.23 19.98
N TRP A 278 -35.59 -6.92 19.53
CA TRP A 278 -35.03 -5.59 19.68
C TRP A 278 -35.78 -4.54 18.83
N HIS A 279 -36.33 -4.94 17.68
CA HIS A 279 -37.09 -4.03 16.82
C HIS A 279 -38.57 -3.90 17.26
N PHE A 280 -39.19 -4.98 17.67
CA PHE A 280 -40.62 -5.05 17.91
C PHE A 280 -41.01 -5.25 19.38
N GLY A 281 -40.04 -5.24 20.29
CA GLY A 281 -40.25 -5.36 21.74
C GLY A 281 -40.47 -6.79 22.24
N ARG A 282 -41.03 -7.68 21.40
CA ARG A 282 -41.28 -9.11 21.76
C ARG A 282 -40.82 -10.02 20.65
N GLY A 283 -40.10 -11.09 20.98
CA GLY A 283 -39.66 -12.10 20.04
C GLY A 283 -40.80 -12.92 19.43
N LEU A 284 -40.57 -13.48 18.23
CA LEU A 284 -41.45 -14.50 17.64
C LEU A 284 -41.53 -15.73 18.55
N VAL A 285 -40.43 -16.06 19.22
CA VAL A 285 -40.40 -16.98 20.38
C VAL A 285 -40.28 -16.12 21.62
N SER A 286 -41.25 -16.23 22.54
CA SER A 286 -41.33 -15.39 23.75
C SER A 286 -40.25 -15.70 24.80
N THR A 287 -39.58 -16.85 24.66
CA THR A 287 -38.45 -17.28 25.51
C THR A 287 -37.13 -17.19 24.76
N PRO A 288 -36.52 -16.00 24.63
CA PRO A 288 -35.39 -15.77 23.73
C PRO A 288 -34.12 -16.55 24.12
N ASN A 289 -34.04 -17.05 25.34
CA ASN A 289 -32.94 -17.83 25.87
C ASN A 289 -33.25 -19.33 25.99
N ASP A 290 -34.44 -19.76 25.59
CA ASP A 290 -34.86 -21.17 25.63
C ASP A 290 -35.65 -21.54 24.36
N PHE A 291 -34.95 -22.23 23.47
CA PHE A 291 -35.52 -22.82 22.25
C PHE A 291 -35.67 -24.35 22.37
N GLY A 292 -35.49 -24.87 23.57
CA GLY A 292 -35.62 -26.27 23.88
C GLY A 292 -37.07 -26.70 24.18
N SER A 293 -37.22 -27.91 24.76
CA SER A 293 -38.52 -28.51 25.06
C SER A 293 -39.35 -27.74 26.08
N ARG A 294 -38.74 -26.87 26.88
CA ARG A 294 -39.39 -25.99 27.86
C ARG A 294 -39.66 -24.59 27.33
N GLY A 295 -39.10 -24.25 26.19
CA GLY A 295 -39.27 -22.95 25.55
C GLY A 295 -40.66 -22.77 24.96
N GLY A 296 -41.03 -21.48 24.74
CA GLY A 296 -42.28 -21.13 24.07
C GLY A 296 -42.27 -21.54 22.59
N ALA A 297 -43.40 -21.94 22.08
CA ALA A 297 -43.55 -22.13 20.65
C ALA A 297 -43.51 -20.78 19.90
N PRO A 298 -42.93 -20.71 18.68
CA PRO A 298 -42.97 -19.50 17.89
C PRO A 298 -44.41 -19.12 17.47
N VAL A 299 -44.76 -17.84 17.59
CA VAL A 299 -46.09 -17.32 17.18
C VAL A 299 -46.32 -17.52 15.69
N ASN A 300 -45.25 -17.45 14.90
CA ASN A 300 -45.23 -17.76 13.47
C ASN A 300 -43.94 -18.49 13.12
N ARG A 301 -44.04 -19.82 12.97
CA ARG A 301 -42.90 -20.68 12.69
C ARG A 301 -42.34 -20.48 11.28
N GLU A 302 -43.21 -20.33 10.29
CA GLU A 302 -42.81 -20.17 8.91
C GLU A 302 -42.03 -18.86 8.72
N LEU A 303 -42.49 -17.79 9.33
CA LEU A 303 -41.79 -16.50 9.32
C LEU A 303 -40.41 -16.59 9.99
N LEU A 304 -40.33 -17.23 11.16
CA LEU A 304 -39.06 -17.43 11.86
C LEU A 304 -38.06 -18.24 11.00
N ASP A 305 -38.54 -19.32 10.41
CA ASP A 305 -37.71 -20.20 9.58
C ASP A 305 -37.25 -19.52 8.27
N TRP A 306 -38.13 -18.73 7.66
CA TRP A 306 -37.79 -17.93 6.49
C TRP A 306 -36.74 -16.86 6.82
N LEU A 307 -36.95 -16.09 7.84
CA LEU A 307 -36.00 -15.05 8.28
C LEU A 307 -34.65 -15.66 8.69
N ALA A 308 -34.64 -16.78 9.41
CA ALA A 308 -33.40 -17.47 9.77
C ALA A 308 -32.63 -17.98 8.54
N THR A 309 -33.36 -18.43 7.53
CA THR A 309 -32.79 -18.87 6.24
C THR A 309 -32.19 -17.69 5.49
N GLN A 310 -32.94 -16.59 5.35
CA GLN A 310 -32.44 -15.38 4.70
C GLN A 310 -31.21 -14.80 5.40
N PHE A 311 -31.22 -14.74 6.73
CA PHE A 311 -30.10 -14.26 7.52
C PHE A 311 -28.82 -15.05 7.26
N ARG A 312 -28.92 -16.38 7.15
CA ARG A 312 -27.79 -17.25 6.81
C ARG A 312 -27.33 -17.08 5.35
N LEU A 313 -28.28 -16.99 4.38
CA LEU A 313 -27.96 -16.84 2.95
C LEU A 313 -27.28 -15.49 2.64
N ASN A 314 -27.52 -14.49 3.48
CA ASN A 314 -26.89 -13.17 3.36
C ASN A 314 -25.68 -13.00 4.30
N ASP A 315 -24.96 -14.08 4.62
CA ASP A 315 -23.78 -14.07 5.49
C ASP A 315 -23.99 -13.34 6.82
N TYR A 316 -25.15 -13.55 7.44
CA TYR A 316 -25.56 -12.98 8.74
C TYR A 316 -25.62 -11.45 8.76
N ARG A 317 -25.97 -10.84 7.63
CA ARG A 317 -26.13 -9.38 7.45
C ARG A 317 -27.59 -8.97 7.34
#